data_03dc66824c8c0fd5a68209701cad5db7
#
_entry.id   03dc66824c8c0fd5a68209701cad5db7
#
_cell.length_a   1.000
_cell.length_b   1.000
_cell.length_c   1.000
_cell.angle_alpha   90.00
_cell.angle_beta   90.00
_cell.angle_gamma   90.00
#
_symmetry.space_group_name_H-M   'P 1'
#
loop_
_entity.id
_entity.type
_entity.pdbx_description
1 polymer ?
#
loop_
_entity_poly.entity_id
_entity_poly.type
_entity_poly.pdbx_seq_one_letter_code
_entity_poly.pdbx_strand_id
1 'polypeptide(L)'
;MTIYIKNHDFHYELENLCRIFFPNEKIAVVKDQEPDPSEPFWATAFLEPMEKGVRLSACVCQNGEKMEEDFFLPAGTPDFTKESERRLAVLLFSLLTKLTEMVPSWGILTGVRPIKLMRRLTAELGEEGAKEYFKNRLLVSENKTELAAATMKAEQKLLSLSQKDSYSLYVSIPFCPTRCAYCSFVSQTIERAHKMIPDYVDHLCLELEKTAQIAKELNLQLESVYIGGGTPTTLTAEQMALLLKTIRNQFDFSHCREFTVEAGRPDTITPEKLRVMKQYGVDRISINPQTLNDRVLELIGRKHSAAQTVEAFHLARKEGFGHINMDLIAGLPGDSLESFQNTLQEICRLDPESITIHTLAMKKSSKLTLEGKKLYKDECAETAQMLDYAGEILPSHQYFPYYLYRQSKMVGNLENVGWAKPGFESFYNVYVMDETHTILACGAGAVTKLKQPGGEYLERVFNFKYPYEYLSRFEEMLERKKQVRQFYDQFCQQLS
;
A
#
# COMPACT_ATOMS: atom_id res chain seq x y z
N MET A 1 10.81 -24.71 6.14
CA MET A 1 9.59 -25.22 6.81
C MET A 1 8.64 -25.81 5.78
N THR A 2 8.08 -26.98 6.05
CA THR A 2 7.05 -27.61 5.19
C THR A 2 5.72 -27.63 5.94
N ILE A 3 4.63 -27.27 5.28
CA ILE A 3 3.27 -27.43 5.79
C ILE A 3 2.55 -28.53 5.03
N TYR A 4 2.06 -29.53 5.74
CA TYR A 4 1.29 -30.64 5.22
C TYR A 4 -0.20 -30.36 5.41
N ILE A 5 -0.99 -30.43 4.35
CA ILE A 5 -2.44 -30.21 4.39
C ILE A 5 -3.15 -31.48 3.90
N LYS A 6 -4.32 -31.78 4.47
CA LYS A 6 -5.07 -32.99 4.15
C LYS A 6 -6.58 -32.73 4.14
N ASN A 7 -7.24 -33.21 3.06
CA ASN A 7 -8.69 -33.12 2.85
C ASN A 7 -9.24 -31.69 2.74
N HIS A 8 -8.43 -30.69 2.36
CA HIS A 8 -8.86 -29.32 2.06
C HIS A 8 -7.87 -28.58 1.16
N ASP A 9 -8.28 -27.41 0.64
CA ASP A 9 -7.47 -26.55 -0.24
C ASP A 9 -7.09 -25.19 0.37
N PHE A 10 -7.09 -25.03 1.69
CA PHE A 10 -6.81 -23.75 2.39
C PHE A 10 -5.31 -23.39 2.44
N HIS A 11 -4.53 -23.89 1.46
CA HIS A 11 -3.08 -23.75 1.46
C HIS A 11 -2.61 -22.29 1.44
N TYR A 12 -3.30 -21.42 0.70
CA TYR A 12 -2.87 -20.02 0.55
C TYR A 12 -2.87 -19.25 1.88
N GLU A 13 -3.93 -19.39 2.66
CA GLU A 13 -4.08 -18.68 3.94
C GLU A 13 -3.10 -19.24 4.99
N LEU A 14 -2.97 -20.55 5.06
CA LEU A 14 -2.08 -21.22 6.01
C LEU A 14 -0.59 -20.96 5.68
N GLU A 15 -0.22 -20.97 4.40
CA GLU A 15 1.13 -20.62 3.95
C GLU A 15 1.46 -19.17 4.30
N ASN A 16 0.54 -18.22 4.04
CA ASN A 16 0.75 -16.83 4.40
C ASN A 16 0.83 -16.62 5.90
N LEU A 17 0.05 -17.37 6.68
CA LEU A 17 0.14 -17.35 8.14
C LEU A 17 1.52 -17.82 8.64
N CYS A 18 2.04 -18.94 8.12
CA CYS A 18 3.39 -19.40 8.45
C CYS A 18 4.46 -18.35 8.10
N ARG A 19 4.30 -17.62 6.99
CA ARG A 19 5.23 -16.56 6.57
C ARG A 19 5.27 -15.37 7.50
N ILE A 20 4.20 -15.12 8.28
CA ILE A 20 4.21 -14.07 9.30
C ILE A 20 5.25 -14.39 10.40
N PHE A 21 5.28 -15.65 10.83
CA PHE A 21 6.19 -16.12 11.87
C PHE A 21 7.61 -16.39 11.34
N PHE A 22 7.72 -16.82 10.08
CA PHE A 22 9.00 -17.21 9.44
C PHE A 22 9.24 -16.47 8.13
N PRO A 23 9.42 -15.12 8.15
CA PRO A 23 9.50 -14.29 6.94
C PRO A 23 10.72 -14.58 6.06
N ASN A 24 11.77 -15.19 6.62
CA ASN A 24 13.00 -15.54 5.91
C ASN A 24 13.00 -16.97 5.34
N GLU A 25 12.01 -17.79 5.73
CA GLU A 25 11.94 -19.19 5.36
C GLU A 25 11.18 -19.38 4.03
N LYS A 26 11.61 -20.40 3.29
CA LYS A 26 10.80 -20.91 2.19
C LYS A 26 9.75 -21.84 2.77
N ILE A 27 8.47 -21.47 2.67
CA ILE A 27 7.36 -22.33 3.06
C ILE A 27 7.00 -23.19 1.85
N ALA A 28 7.11 -24.51 2.01
CA ALA A 28 6.62 -25.50 1.04
C ALA A 28 5.27 -26.05 1.50
N VAL A 29 4.36 -26.30 0.57
CA VAL A 29 3.06 -26.91 0.87
C VAL A 29 3.01 -28.29 0.22
N VAL A 30 2.69 -29.31 1.00
CA VAL A 30 2.52 -30.71 0.57
C VAL A 30 1.09 -31.13 0.86
N LYS A 31 0.39 -31.70 -0.15
CA LYS A 31 -1.02 -32.12 -0.04
C LYS A 31 -1.13 -33.62 0.11
N ASP A 32 -2.05 -34.04 0.97
CA ASP A 32 -2.48 -35.45 1.14
C ASP A 32 -1.34 -36.46 1.39
N GLN A 33 -0.30 -35.99 2.10
CA GLN A 33 0.83 -36.79 2.56
C GLN A 33 1.02 -36.64 4.06
N GLU A 34 1.62 -37.66 4.68
CA GLU A 34 2.05 -37.58 6.08
C GLU A 34 3.40 -36.83 6.17
N PRO A 35 3.66 -36.15 7.30
CA PRO A 35 4.93 -35.47 7.51
C PRO A 35 6.12 -36.44 7.44
N ASP A 36 7.20 -36.02 6.78
CA ASP A 36 8.46 -36.75 6.81
C ASP A 36 9.12 -36.55 8.19
N PRO A 37 9.28 -37.63 8.99
CA PRO A 37 9.89 -37.55 10.33
C PRO A 37 11.35 -37.05 10.31
N SER A 38 12.02 -37.11 9.17
CA SER A 38 13.40 -36.64 9.02
C SER A 38 13.50 -35.11 8.81
N GLU A 39 12.39 -34.44 8.49
CA GLU A 39 12.38 -32.98 8.38
C GLU A 39 12.48 -32.34 9.75
N PRO A 40 13.43 -31.40 9.97
CA PRO A 40 13.64 -30.80 11.28
C PRO A 40 12.54 -29.80 11.66
N PHE A 41 11.77 -29.30 10.68
CA PHE A 41 10.74 -28.30 10.92
C PHE A 41 9.57 -28.42 9.94
N TRP A 42 8.43 -28.84 10.46
CA TRP A 42 7.20 -28.97 9.70
C TRP A 42 5.96 -28.62 10.51
N ALA A 43 4.86 -28.37 9.82
CA ALA A 43 3.52 -28.22 10.42
C ALA A 43 2.49 -29.05 9.65
N THR A 44 1.39 -29.39 10.32
CA THR A 44 0.22 -29.98 9.67
C THR A 44 -1.01 -29.12 9.88
N ALA A 45 -1.95 -29.21 8.93
CA ALA A 45 -3.31 -28.70 9.08
C ALA A 45 -4.24 -29.71 8.36
N PHE A 46 -4.96 -30.48 9.14
CA PHE A 46 -5.76 -31.60 8.64
C PHE A 46 -7.24 -31.40 8.94
N LEU A 47 -8.08 -31.84 8.01
CA LEU A 47 -9.53 -31.90 8.15
C LEU A 47 -9.94 -33.37 8.03
N GLU A 48 -10.45 -33.95 9.10
CA GLU A 48 -10.84 -35.37 9.16
C GLU A 48 -12.36 -35.45 9.27
N PRO A 49 -13.05 -36.05 8.27
CA PRO A 49 -14.48 -36.29 8.33
C PRO A 49 -14.85 -37.18 9.53
N MET A 50 -15.91 -36.81 10.24
CA MET A 50 -16.50 -37.56 11.35
C MET A 50 -18.01 -37.70 11.14
N GLU A 51 -18.66 -38.61 11.88
CA GLU A 51 -20.09 -38.91 11.73
C GLU A 51 -21.02 -37.68 11.84
N LYS A 52 -20.68 -36.70 12.69
CA LYS A 52 -21.51 -35.51 12.95
C LYS A 52 -20.83 -34.17 12.63
N GLY A 53 -19.74 -34.20 11.89
CA GLY A 53 -18.96 -33.00 11.56
C GLY A 53 -17.58 -33.32 11.04
N VAL A 54 -16.62 -32.48 11.39
CA VAL A 54 -15.21 -32.70 11.08
C VAL A 54 -14.34 -32.42 12.31
N ARG A 55 -13.27 -33.19 12.43
CA ARG A 55 -12.14 -32.84 13.33
C ARG A 55 -11.14 -32.01 12.53
N LEU A 56 -10.84 -30.84 13.02
CA LEU A 56 -9.77 -29.96 12.52
C LEU A 56 -8.59 -30.12 13.45
N SER A 57 -7.41 -30.45 12.94
CA SER A 57 -6.21 -30.62 13.75
C SER A 57 -5.04 -29.87 13.14
N ALA A 58 -4.22 -29.28 13.98
CA ALA A 58 -2.94 -28.69 13.61
C ALA A 58 -1.84 -29.26 14.51
N CYS A 59 -0.66 -29.48 13.94
CA CYS A 59 0.52 -29.86 14.69
C CYS A 59 1.71 -29.07 14.16
N VAL A 60 2.63 -28.69 15.06
CA VAL A 60 3.91 -28.08 14.70
C VAL A 60 5.00 -28.93 15.32
N CYS A 61 5.99 -29.30 14.52
CA CYS A 61 7.17 -30.07 14.98
C CYS A 61 8.44 -29.29 14.67
N GLN A 62 9.26 -29.06 15.67
CA GLN A 62 10.59 -28.49 15.52
C GLN A 62 11.61 -29.37 16.26
N ASN A 63 12.64 -29.85 15.55
CA ASN A 63 13.72 -30.70 16.09
C ASN A 63 13.20 -31.92 16.87
N GLY A 64 12.07 -32.52 16.44
CA GLY A 64 11.45 -33.68 17.07
C GLY A 64 10.46 -33.36 18.20
N GLU A 65 10.41 -32.14 18.70
CA GLU A 65 9.39 -31.71 19.66
C GLU A 65 8.11 -31.34 18.94
N LYS A 66 6.99 -31.94 19.36
CA LYS A 66 5.67 -31.75 18.75
C LYS A 66 4.73 -31.03 19.69
N MET A 67 3.98 -30.08 19.14
CA MET A 67 2.81 -29.47 19.77
C MET A 67 1.62 -29.64 18.86
N GLU A 68 0.48 -30.04 19.39
CA GLU A 68 -0.74 -30.25 18.62
C GLU A 68 -1.95 -29.67 19.33
N GLU A 69 -2.92 -29.23 18.52
CA GLU A 69 -4.24 -28.76 18.96
C GLU A 69 -5.29 -29.26 17.97
N ASP A 70 -6.50 -29.53 18.46
CA ASP A 70 -7.62 -29.90 17.61
C ASP A 70 -8.93 -29.21 18.02
N PHE A 71 -9.89 -29.24 17.11
CA PHE A 71 -11.21 -28.67 17.29
C PHE A 71 -12.24 -29.46 16.51
N PHE A 72 -13.39 -29.80 17.15
CA PHE A 72 -14.49 -30.42 16.46
C PHE A 72 -15.46 -29.36 15.94
N LEU A 73 -15.74 -29.37 14.64
CA LEU A 73 -16.70 -28.50 13.98
C LEU A 73 -17.93 -29.28 13.56
N PRO A 74 -19.14 -28.99 14.12
CA PRO A 74 -20.39 -29.66 13.77
C PRO A 74 -20.80 -29.42 12.29
N ALA A 75 -21.35 -30.44 11.64
CA ALA A 75 -21.80 -30.39 10.24
C ALA A 75 -22.81 -29.28 9.91
N GLY A 76 -23.64 -28.88 10.87
CA GLY A 76 -24.63 -27.79 10.72
C GLY A 76 -24.11 -26.37 10.95
N THR A 77 -22.79 -26.21 11.05
CA THR A 77 -22.19 -24.88 11.26
C THR A 77 -22.41 -23.98 10.02
N PRO A 78 -22.95 -22.75 10.19
CA PRO A 78 -23.04 -21.80 9.08
C PRO A 78 -21.69 -21.52 8.44
N ASP A 79 -21.68 -21.30 7.11
CA ASP A 79 -20.46 -21.06 6.33
C ASP A 79 -19.35 -22.09 6.61
N PHE A 80 -19.71 -23.37 6.67
CA PHE A 80 -18.87 -24.47 7.14
C PHE A 80 -17.44 -24.46 6.59
N THR A 81 -17.27 -24.22 5.27
CA THR A 81 -15.95 -24.17 4.64
C THR A 81 -15.10 -23.02 5.15
N LYS A 82 -15.66 -21.81 5.23
CA LYS A 82 -14.95 -20.62 5.75
C LYS A 82 -14.64 -20.76 7.24
N GLU A 83 -15.54 -21.37 8.00
CA GLU A 83 -15.33 -21.60 9.42
C GLU A 83 -14.25 -22.68 9.65
N SER A 84 -14.19 -23.73 8.81
CA SER A 84 -13.13 -24.73 8.85
C SER A 84 -11.75 -24.09 8.58
N GLU A 85 -11.65 -23.30 7.54
CA GLU A 85 -10.43 -22.55 7.20
C GLU A 85 -9.98 -21.65 8.35
N ARG A 86 -10.90 -20.83 8.87
CA ARG A 86 -10.63 -19.94 9.98
C ARG A 86 -10.16 -20.68 11.24
N ARG A 87 -10.82 -21.79 11.58
CA ARG A 87 -10.46 -22.59 12.77
C ARG A 87 -9.10 -23.24 12.63
N LEU A 88 -8.76 -23.79 11.46
CA LEU A 88 -7.42 -24.31 11.20
C LEU A 88 -6.37 -23.21 11.32
N ALA A 89 -6.64 -22.01 10.79
CA ALA A 89 -5.74 -20.87 10.95
C ALA A 89 -5.56 -20.48 12.42
N VAL A 90 -6.61 -20.50 13.24
CA VAL A 90 -6.54 -20.24 14.70
C VAL A 90 -5.69 -21.28 15.43
N LEU A 91 -5.90 -22.58 15.15
CA LEU A 91 -5.11 -23.65 15.75
C LEU A 91 -3.62 -23.49 15.41
N LEU A 92 -3.31 -23.30 14.13
CA LEU A 92 -1.93 -23.10 13.67
C LEU A 92 -1.31 -21.83 14.26
N PHE A 93 -2.06 -20.71 14.32
CA PHE A 93 -1.60 -19.48 14.96
C PHE A 93 -1.28 -19.68 16.45
N SER A 94 -2.12 -20.39 17.20
CA SER A 94 -1.90 -20.71 18.62
C SER A 94 -0.58 -21.46 18.80
N LEU A 95 -0.35 -22.51 18.01
CA LEU A 95 0.85 -23.32 18.06
C LEU A 95 2.12 -22.53 17.67
N LEU A 96 2.04 -21.76 16.59
CA LEU A 96 3.17 -20.93 16.14
C LEU A 96 3.49 -19.82 17.14
N THR A 97 2.49 -19.22 17.77
CA THR A 97 2.69 -18.24 18.84
C THR A 97 3.41 -18.86 20.04
N LYS A 98 3.00 -20.06 20.48
CA LYS A 98 3.69 -20.79 21.56
C LYS A 98 5.14 -21.13 21.21
N LEU A 99 5.37 -21.57 19.95
CA LEU A 99 6.70 -21.96 19.48
C LEU A 99 7.65 -20.76 19.40
N THR A 100 7.16 -19.61 18.91
CA THR A 100 8.02 -18.45 18.60
C THR A 100 7.99 -17.37 19.67
N GLU A 101 7.07 -17.45 20.63
CA GLU A 101 6.77 -16.40 21.62
C GLU A 101 6.45 -15.04 20.96
N MET A 102 5.98 -15.06 19.71
CA MET A 102 5.61 -13.87 18.95
C MET A 102 4.08 -13.83 18.78
N VAL A 103 3.46 -12.69 19.09
CA VAL A 103 2.02 -12.47 18.89
C VAL A 103 1.83 -11.40 17.81
N PRO A 104 1.59 -11.79 16.55
CA PRO A 104 1.31 -10.84 15.48
C PRO A 104 0.07 -10.00 15.77
N SER A 105 0.18 -8.67 15.72
CA SER A 105 -0.90 -7.76 16.12
C SER A 105 -2.15 -7.80 15.23
N TRP A 106 -2.01 -8.30 14.00
CA TRP A 106 -3.15 -8.55 13.09
C TRP A 106 -3.71 -9.97 13.17
N GLY A 107 -3.29 -10.76 14.17
CA GLY A 107 -3.77 -12.13 14.37
C GLY A 107 -3.61 -13.00 13.14
N ILE A 108 -4.65 -13.76 12.81
CA ILE A 108 -4.70 -14.61 11.61
C ILE A 108 -5.04 -13.87 10.32
N LEU A 109 -5.26 -12.56 10.38
CA LEU A 109 -5.64 -11.77 9.20
C LEU A 109 -4.43 -11.57 8.28
N THR A 110 -4.38 -12.30 7.15
CA THR A 110 -3.32 -12.23 6.13
C THR A 110 -3.62 -11.24 5.02
N GLY A 111 -4.89 -10.85 4.85
CA GLY A 111 -5.36 -9.98 3.79
C GLY A 111 -4.74 -8.57 3.81
N VAL A 112 -4.58 -7.98 2.63
CA VAL A 112 -3.93 -6.67 2.44
C VAL A 112 -4.86 -5.47 2.69
N ARG A 113 -6.17 -5.68 2.77
CA ARG A 113 -7.19 -4.64 2.90
C ARG A 113 -8.12 -4.89 4.10
N PRO A 114 -7.62 -4.77 5.32
CA PRO A 114 -8.42 -5.05 6.52
C PRO A 114 -9.63 -4.09 6.64
N ILE A 115 -9.54 -2.88 6.10
CA ILE A 115 -10.62 -1.90 6.18
C ILE A 115 -11.85 -2.31 5.36
N LYS A 116 -11.68 -2.93 4.18
CA LYS A 116 -12.81 -3.51 3.43
C LYS A 116 -13.54 -4.59 4.22
N LEU A 117 -12.78 -5.43 4.93
CA LEU A 117 -13.37 -6.45 5.80
C LEU A 117 -14.12 -5.82 6.99
N MET A 118 -13.51 -4.83 7.65
CA MET A 118 -14.15 -4.08 8.75
C MET A 118 -15.46 -3.47 8.27
N ARG A 119 -15.49 -2.80 7.13
CA ARG A 119 -16.69 -2.18 6.56
C ARG A 119 -17.79 -3.19 6.26
N ARG A 120 -17.45 -4.34 5.64
CA ARG A 120 -18.41 -5.41 5.39
C ARG A 120 -19.01 -5.96 6.68
N LEU A 121 -18.17 -6.27 7.67
CA LEU A 121 -18.64 -6.79 8.95
C LEU A 121 -19.47 -5.75 9.72
N THR A 122 -19.13 -4.48 9.63
CA THR A 122 -19.93 -3.40 10.23
C THR A 122 -21.34 -3.33 9.61
N ALA A 123 -21.45 -3.52 8.29
CA ALA A 123 -22.74 -3.57 7.62
C ALA A 123 -23.56 -4.81 8.00
N GLU A 124 -22.91 -5.94 8.27
CA GLU A 124 -23.56 -7.22 8.63
C GLU A 124 -23.90 -7.33 10.12
N LEU A 125 -23.02 -6.87 11.01
CA LEU A 125 -23.03 -7.14 12.46
C LEU A 125 -23.16 -5.87 13.34
N GLY A 126 -23.13 -4.69 12.74
CA GLY A 126 -22.94 -3.43 13.46
C GLY A 126 -21.47 -3.21 13.86
N GLU A 127 -21.15 -2.01 14.35
CA GLU A 127 -19.77 -1.61 14.67
C GLU A 127 -19.16 -2.50 15.77
N GLU A 128 -19.84 -2.66 16.88
CA GLU A 128 -19.35 -3.47 18.00
C GLU A 128 -19.20 -4.95 17.61
N GLY A 129 -20.17 -5.50 16.86
CA GLY A 129 -20.08 -6.87 16.35
C GLY A 129 -18.88 -7.07 15.41
N ALA A 130 -18.55 -6.09 14.57
CA ALA A 130 -17.38 -6.12 13.71
C ALA A 130 -16.07 -6.09 14.53
N LYS A 131 -15.99 -5.24 15.55
CA LYS A 131 -14.84 -5.17 16.46
C LYS A 131 -14.65 -6.48 17.24
N GLU A 132 -15.73 -7.04 17.78
CA GLU A 132 -15.68 -8.35 18.45
C GLU A 132 -15.22 -9.46 17.49
N TYR A 133 -15.67 -9.44 16.25
CA TYR A 133 -15.24 -10.39 15.25
C TYR A 133 -13.71 -10.27 15.00
N PHE A 134 -13.20 -9.07 14.84
CA PHE A 134 -11.75 -8.83 14.67
C PHE A 134 -10.96 -9.36 15.87
N LYS A 135 -11.36 -9.03 17.10
CA LYS A 135 -10.69 -9.46 18.32
C LYS A 135 -10.80 -10.96 18.57
N ASN A 136 -12.03 -11.48 18.59
CA ASN A 136 -12.30 -12.81 19.09
C ASN A 136 -12.25 -13.90 18.01
N ARG A 137 -12.50 -13.54 16.75
CA ARG A 137 -12.53 -14.50 15.64
C ARG A 137 -11.26 -14.47 14.80
N LEU A 138 -10.66 -13.29 14.60
CA LEU A 138 -9.45 -13.10 13.83
C LEU A 138 -8.19 -12.90 14.70
N LEU A 139 -8.34 -12.79 16.01
CA LEU A 139 -7.26 -12.59 16.99
C LEU A 139 -6.46 -11.31 16.76
N VAL A 140 -7.10 -10.28 16.18
CA VAL A 140 -6.50 -8.96 15.99
C VAL A 140 -6.43 -8.24 17.33
N SER A 141 -5.31 -7.57 17.62
CA SER A 141 -5.14 -6.81 18.86
C SER A 141 -6.15 -5.66 18.98
N GLU A 142 -6.41 -5.21 20.21
CA GLU A 142 -7.31 -4.10 20.49
C GLU A 142 -6.92 -2.84 19.70
N ASN A 143 -5.63 -2.43 19.79
CA ASN A 143 -5.13 -1.24 19.11
C ASN A 143 -5.36 -1.29 17.59
N LYS A 144 -5.12 -2.44 16.95
CA LYS A 144 -5.30 -2.60 15.49
C LYS A 144 -6.79 -2.70 15.12
N THR A 145 -7.62 -3.21 16.00
CA THR A 145 -9.08 -3.24 15.82
C THR A 145 -9.65 -1.82 15.84
N GLU A 146 -9.28 -1.01 16.84
CA GLU A 146 -9.71 0.39 16.93
C GLU A 146 -9.15 1.23 15.76
N LEU A 147 -7.90 1.03 15.39
CA LEU A 147 -7.29 1.66 14.21
C LEU A 147 -8.08 1.35 12.94
N ALA A 148 -8.46 0.08 12.73
CA ALA A 148 -9.26 -0.32 11.57
C ALA A 148 -10.66 0.31 11.58
N ALA A 149 -11.32 0.36 12.73
CA ALA A 149 -12.64 0.96 12.87
C ALA A 149 -12.62 2.48 12.63
N ALA A 150 -11.63 3.19 13.20
CA ALA A 150 -11.44 4.63 13.00
C ALA A 150 -11.15 4.96 11.53
N THR A 151 -10.24 4.20 10.90
CA THR A 151 -9.92 4.36 9.48
C THR A 151 -11.13 4.11 8.59
N MET A 152 -11.90 3.07 8.84
CA MET A 152 -13.12 2.75 8.09
C MET A 152 -14.13 3.91 8.11
N LYS A 153 -14.34 4.53 9.27
CA LYS A 153 -15.23 5.69 9.40
C LYS A 153 -14.75 6.91 8.59
N ALA A 154 -13.45 7.17 8.58
CA ALA A 154 -12.87 8.24 7.78
C ALA A 154 -12.97 7.96 6.28
N GLU A 155 -12.57 6.75 5.83
CA GLU A 155 -12.69 6.35 4.42
C GLU A 155 -14.11 6.44 3.90
N GLN A 156 -15.12 6.02 4.68
CA GLN A 156 -16.51 5.97 4.26
C GLN A 156 -17.05 7.35 3.83
N LYS A 157 -16.60 8.42 4.48
CA LYS A 157 -16.98 9.79 4.11
C LYS A 157 -16.44 10.17 2.73
N LEU A 158 -15.20 9.81 2.41
CA LEU A 158 -14.59 10.13 1.12
C LEU A 158 -15.18 9.22 0.02
N LEU A 159 -15.36 7.93 0.30
CA LEU A 159 -15.92 6.97 -0.64
C LEU A 159 -17.34 7.34 -1.10
N SER A 160 -18.15 7.92 -0.20
CA SER A 160 -19.52 8.35 -0.52
C SER A 160 -19.59 9.50 -1.54
N LEU A 161 -18.48 10.20 -1.79
CA LEU A 161 -18.41 11.30 -2.75
C LEU A 161 -18.14 10.82 -4.18
N SER A 162 -17.60 9.61 -4.36
CA SER A 162 -17.33 9.04 -5.66
C SER A 162 -18.63 8.56 -6.33
N GLN A 163 -18.77 8.84 -7.61
CA GLN A 163 -19.93 8.47 -8.45
C GLN A 163 -19.56 7.32 -9.39
N LYS A 164 -20.54 6.78 -10.12
CA LYS A 164 -20.34 5.66 -11.06
C LYS A 164 -19.45 6.01 -12.26
N ASP A 165 -19.41 7.27 -12.62
CA ASP A 165 -18.63 7.85 -13.71
C ASP A 165 -17.36 8.56 -13.23
N SER A 166 -17.07 8.52 -11.93
CA SER A 166 -15.86 9.09 -11.35
C SER A 166 -14.61 8.33 -11.78
N TYR A 167 -13.51 9.06 -11.98
CA TYR A 167 -12.18 8.50 -12.13
C TYR A 167 -11.11 9.38 -11.52
N SER A 168 -9.94 8.81 -11.26
CA SER A 168 -8.72 9.53 -10.90
C SER A 168 -7.66 9.39 -12.00
N LEU A 169 -6.80 10.40 -12.14
CA LEU A 169 -5.66 10.38 -13.06
C LEU A 169 -4.37 10.16 -12.29
N TYR A 170 -3.61 9.13 -12.66
CA TYR A 170 -2.25 8.90 -12.18
C TYR A 170 -1.23 9.18 -13.27
N VAL A 171 -0.20 9.96 -12.95
CA VAL A 171 0.89 10.30 -13.88
C VAL A 171 2.22 9.86 -13.30
N SER A 172 2.91 8.97 -14.01
CA SER A 172 4.19 8.40 -13.57
C SER A 172 5.39 9.17 -14.11
N ILE A 173 6.27 9.60 -13.22
CA ILE A 173 7.59 10.16 -13.55
C ILE A 173 8.65 9.19 -13.03
N PRO A 174 9.21 8.29 -13.86
CA PRO A 174 10.05 7.18 -13.42
C PRO A 174 11.52 7.57 -13.27
N PHE A 175 11.81 8.77 -12.78
CA PHE A 175 13.17 9.29 -12.59
C PHE A 175 13.42 9.67 -11.14
N CYS A 176 14.62 9.36 -10.63
CA CYS A 176 15.05 9.71 -9.27
C CYS A 176 16.47 10.26 -9.27
N PRO A 177 16.86 11.12 -8.30
CA PRO A 177 18.25 11.54 -8.15
C PRO A 177 19.19 10.35 -7.88
N THR A 178 18.76 9.47 -6.96
CA THR A 178 19.46 8.22 -6.59
C THR A 178 18.43 7.13 -6.33
N ARG A 179 18.84 5.86 -6.38
CA ARG A 179 17.96 4.74 -6.04
C ARG A 179 18.09 4.39 -4.57
N CYS A 180 17.01 4.58 -3.80
CA CYS A 180 16.97 4.19 -2.40
C CYS A 180 17.01 2.66 -2.23
N ALA A 181 17.69 2.18 -1.17
CA ALA A 181 17.94 0.75 -0.94
C ALA A 181 16.66 -0.09 -0.75
N TYR A 182 15.62 0.50 -0.18
CA TYR A 182 14.33 -0.14 0.07
C TYR A 182 13.37 -0.07 -1.13
N CYS A 183 13.62 0.83 -2.10
CA CYS A 183 12.66 1.15 -3.16
C CYS A 183 12.51 0.01 -4.17
N SER A 184 11.27 -0.37 -4.44
CA SER A 184 10.91 -1.37 -5.44
C SER A 184 10.34 -0.80 -6.73
N PHE A 185 10.07 0.51 -6.76
CA PHE A 185 9.59 1.16 -7.98
C PHE A 185 10.63 1.12 -9.09
N VAL A 186 10.13 0.99 -10.31
CA VAL A 186 10.99 1.07 -11.50
C VAL A 186 11.29 2.53 -11.73
N SER A 187 12.53 2.92 -11.41
CA SER A 187 13.03 4.26 -11.67
C SER A 187 14.46 4.19 -12.24
N GLN A 188 14.77 5.19 -13.03
CA GLN A 188 16.14 5.41 -13.52
C GLN A 188 16.74 6.63 -12.82
N THR A 189 18.06 6.58 -12.57
CA THR A 189 18.74 7.75 -12.02
C THR A 189 18.86 8.84 -13.09
N ILE A 190 18.75 10.10 -12.68
CA ILE A 190 18.89 11.26 -13.57
C ILE A 190 20.20 11.19 -14.33
N GLU A 191 21.30 10.79 -13.67
CA GLU A 191 22.61 10.63 -14.27
C GLU A 191 22.57 9.79 -15.56
N ARG A 192 21.80 8.72 -15.58
CA ARG A 192 21.65 7.81 -16.73
C ARG A 192 20.57 8.25 -17.71
N ALA A 193 19.56 8.95 -17.22
CA ALA A 193 18.33 9.23 -17.97
C ALA A 193 18.22 10.66 -18.50
N HIS A 194 19.14 11.58 -18.16
CA HIS A 194 19.01 13.02 -18.45
C HIS A 194 18.71 13.34 -19.94
N LYS A 195 19.28 12.57 -20.87
CA LYS A 195 19.04 12.75 -22.32
C LYS A 195 17.66 12.28 -22.75
N MET A 196 17.03 11.39 -21.99
CA MET A 196 15.75 10.79 -22.30
C MET A 196 14.56 11.61 -21.72
N ILE A 197 14.81 12.39 -20.68
CA ILE A 197 13.74 13.10 -19.94
C ILE A 197 12.93 14.04 -20.86
N PRO A 198 13.55 14.87 -21.74
CA PRO A 198 12.76 15.73 -22.65
C PRO A 198 11.80 14.94 -23.51
N ASP A 199 12.30 13.94 -24.25
CA ASP A 199 11.47 13.08 -25.10
C ASP A 199 10.37 12.36 -24.31
N TYR A 200 10.69 11.95 -23.07
CA TYR A 200 9.73 11.32 -22.18
C TYR A 200 8.58 12.25 -21.82
N VAL A 201 8.85 13.51 -21.49
CA VAL A 201 7.83 14.51 -21.16
C VAL A 201 6.95 14.79 -22.35
N ASP A 202 7.52 14.93 -23.56
CA ASP A 202 6.77 15.16 -24.78
C ASP A 202 5.81 13.99 -25.08
N HIS A 203 6.28 12.75 -25.02
CA HIS A 203 5.45 11.56 -25.22
C HIS A 203 4.38 11.41 -24.12
N LEU A 204 4.73 11.74 -22.87
CA LEU A 204 3.76 11.72 -21.77
C LEU A 204 2.63 12.74 -21.99
N CYS A 205 2.92 13.92 -22.52
CA CYS A 205 1.90 14.90 -22.90
C CYS A 205 0.97 14.37 -24.00
N LEU A 206 1.50 13.70 -25.03
CA LEU A 206 0.69 13.05 -26.06
C LEU A 206 -0.19 11.91 -25.49
N GLU A 207 0.34 11.12 -24.57
CA GLU A 207 -0.45 10.07 -23.90
C GLU A 207 -1.58 10.67 -23.06
N LEU A 208 -1.31 11.78 -22.36
CA LEU A 208 -2.31 12.51 -21.57
C LEU A 208 -3.43 13.07 -22.45
N GLU A 209 -3.10 13.67 -23.59
CA GLU A 209 -4.09 14.14 -24.56
C GLU A 209 -5.01 13.01 -25.04
N LYS A 210 -4.42 11.87 -25.39
CA LYS A 210 -5.19 10.69 -25.82
C LYS A 210 -6.07 10.14 -24.69
N THR A 211 -5.54 10.10 -23.47
CA THR A 211 -6.28 9.63 -22.28
C THR A 211 -7.44 10.57 -21.94
N ALA A 212 -7.23 11.88 -22.03
CA ALA A 212 -8.27 12.88 -21.82
C ALA A 212 -9.38 12.78 -22.87
N GLN A 213 -9.03 12.54 -24.14
CA GLN A 213 -10.00 12.31 -25.20
C GLN A 213 -10.89 11.11 -24.87
N ILE A 214 -10.32 9.98 -24.44
CA ILE A 214 -11.06 8.77 -24.07
C ILE A 214 -11.99 9.04 -22.89
N ALA A 215 -11.48 9.70 -21.83
CA ALA A 215 -12.28 10.05 -20.66
C ALA A 215 -13.49 10.93 -21.04
N LYS A 216 -13.29 11.91 -21.92
CA LYS A 216 -14.36 12.78 -22.43
C LYS A 216 -15.39 12.02 -23.27
N GLU A 217 -14.96 11.14 -24.17
CA GLU A 217 -15.84 10.31 -25.00
C GLU A 217 -16.71 9.36 -24.14
N LEU A 218 -16.20 8.93 -22.99
CA LEU A 218 -16.90 8.09 -22.02
C LEU A 218 -17.68 8.88 -20.96
N ASN A 219 -17.69 10.23 -21.04
CA ASN A 219 -18.31 11.13 -20.07
C ASN A 219 -17.87 10.87 -18.61
N LEU A 220 -16.59 10.53 -18.39
CA LEU A 220 -16.05 10.30 -17.06
C LEU A 220 -15.73 11.63 -16.36
N GLN A 221 -15.91 11.67 -15.02
CA GLN A 221 -15.68 12.84 -14.17
C GLN A 221 -14.39 12.69 -13.38
N LEU A 222 -13.47 13.65 -13.54
CA LEU A 222 -12.18 13.65 -12.85
C LEU A 222 -12.34 14.05 -11.38
N GLU A 223 -12.00 13.16 -10.46
CA GLU A 223 -12.07 13.39 -9.00
C GLU A 223 -10.74 13.80 -8.39
N SER A 224 -9.63 13.23 -8.89
CA SER A 224 -8.30 13.55 -8.39
C SER A 224 -7.20 13.33 -9.44
N VAL A 225 -6.13 14.11 -9.31
CA VAL A 225 -4.89 13.97 -10.10
C VAL A 225 -3.74 13.70 -9.15
N TYR A 226 -2.94 12.69 -9.44
CA TYR A 226 -1.77 12.33 -8.67
C TYR A 226 -0.55 12.11 -9.57
N ILE A 227 0.47 12.96 -9.43
CA ILE A 227 1.74 12.84 -10.13
C ILE A 227 2.78 12.26 -9.18
N GLY A 228 3.24 11.04 -9.46
CA GLY A 228 4.15 10.30 -8.60
C GLY A 228 5.09 9.39 -9.37
N GLY A 229 5.49 8.27 -8.74
CA GLY A 229 6.32 7.23 -9.34
C GLY A 229 7.74 7.20 -8.79
N GLY A 230 8.70 7.84 -9.43
CA GLY A 230 10.05 8.05 -8.92
C GLY A 230 10.11 9.31 -8.08
N THR A 231 10.44 10.43 -8.72
CA THR A 231 10.50 11.75 -8.09
C THR A 231 10.10 12.80 -9.14
N PRO A 232 8.85 13.24 -9.19
CA PRO A 232 8.38 14.21 -10.18
C PRO A 232 9.18 15.51 -10.24
N THR A 233 9.70 15.97 -9.11
CA THR A 233 10.55 17.17 -9.02
C THR A 233 11.96 16.99 -9.59
N THR A 234 12.27 15.84 -10.21
CA THR A 234 13.46 15.68 -11.08
C THR A 234 13.30 16.40 -12.41
N LEU A 235 12.09 16.69 -12.85
CA LEU A 235 11.83 17.53 -14.01
C LEU A 235 12.33 18.96 -13.76
N THR A 236 12.74 19.66 -14.83
CA THR A 236 13.00 21.10 -14.75
C THR A 236 11.69 21.88 -14.54
N ALA A 237 11.78 23.14 -14.17
CA ALA A 237 10.59 23.99 -14.02
C ALA A 237 9.80 24.11 -15.35
N GLU A 238 10.51 24.18 -16.48
CA GLU A 238 9.92 24.27 -17.81
C GLU A 238 9.20 22.96 -18.20
N GLN A 239 9.84 21.80 -17.94
CA GLN A 239 9.25 20.48 -18.20
C GLN A 239 8.02 20.26 -17.34
N MET A 240 8.10 20.66 -16.06
CA MET A 240 6.96 20.60 -15.14
C MET A 240 5.83 21.53 -15.59
N ALA A 241 6.15 22.74 -16.04
CA ALA A 241 5.17 23.68 -16.57
C ALA A 241 4.46 23.11 -17.81
N LEU A 242 5.20 22.48 -18.74
CA LEU A 242 4.66 21.82 -19.93
C LEU A 242 3.67 20.71 -19.53
N LEU A 243 4.09 19.81 -18.62
CA LEU A 243 3.26 18.70 -18.15
C LEU A 243 1.99 19.20 -17.45
N LEU A 244 2.12 20.11 -16.49
CA LEU A 244 0.98 20.63 -15.73
C LEU A 244 0.02 21.43 -16.60
N LYS A 245 0.54 22.22 -17.55
CA LYS A 245 -0.27 22.93 -18.56
C LYS A 245 -1.08 21.96 -19.42
N THR A 246 -0.45 20.87 -19.89
CA THR A 246 -1.15 19.83 -20.67
C THR A 246 -2.29 19.23 -19.85
N ILE A 247 -2.03 18.84 -18.61
CA ILE A 247 -3.07 18.28 -17.73
C ILE A 247 -4.23 19.28 -17.55
N ARG A 248 -3.93 20.54 -17.21
CA ARG A 248 -4.96 21.57 -16.98
C ARG A 248 -5.80 21.90 -18.22
N ASN A 249 -5.19 21.82 -19.41
CA ASN A 249 -5.89 22.14 -20.66
C ASN A 249 -6.70 20.98 -21.22
N GLN A 250 -6.29 19.74 -20.95
CA GLN A 250 -6.91 18.56 -21.55
C GLN A 250 -8.02 17.95 -20.70
N PHE A 251 -7.93 18.05 -19.36
CA PHE A 251 -8.88 17.45 -18.44
C PHE A 251 -9.82 18.49 -17.82
N ASP A 252 -11.07 18.09 -17.58
CA ASP A 252 -12.06 18.93 -16.91
C ASP A 252 -11.88 18.82 -15.37
N PHE A 253 -11.54 19.92 -14.73
CA PHE A 253 -11.32 20.02 -13.31
C PHE A 253 -12.56 20.44 -12.50
N SER A 254 -13.74 20.55 -13.11
CA SER A 254 -14.96 21.02 -12.43
C SER A 254 -15.34 20.15 -11.23
N HIS A 255 -15.01 18.86 -11.24
CA HIS A 255 -15.25 17.91 -10.17
C HIS A 255 -13.97 17.48 -9.42
N CYS A 256 -12.80 18.00 -9.83
CA CYS A 256 -11.52 17.61 -9.25
C CYS A 256 -11.34 18.18 -7.84
N ARG A 257 -11.18 17.30 -6.85
CA ARG A 257 -11.07 17.61 -5.42
C ARG A 257 -9.64 17.68 -4.92
N GLU A 258 -8.70 17.07 -5.66
CA GLU A 258 -7.29 16.97 -5.25
C GLU A 258 -6.38 16.95 -6.48
N PHE A 259 -5.35 17.80 -6.46
CA PHE A 259 -4.25 17.78 -7.42
C PHE A 259 -2.92 17.66 -6.67
N THR A 260 -2.41 16.44 -6.55
CA THR A 260 -1.20 16.12 -5.80
C THR A 260 0.02 15.95 -6.72
N VAL A 261 1.16 16.50 -6.29
CA VAL A 261 2.49 16.21 -6.87
C VAL A 261 3.44 15.73 -5.78
N GLU A 262 4.06 14.57 -5.99
CA GLU A 262 5.14 14.11 -5.12
C GLU A 262 6.40 14.95 -5.31
N ALA A 263 6.75 15.76 -4.32
CA ALA A 263 8.04 16.43 -4.18
C ALA A 263 8.92 15.64 -3.19
N GLY A 264 8.94 14.31 -3.36
CA GLY A 264 9.40 13.33 -2.37
C GLY A 264 10.88 13.35 -2.01
N ARG A 265 11.68 14.20 -2.68
CA ARG A 265 13.12 14.35 -2.45
C ARG A 265 13.44 15.83 -2.22
N PRO A 266 13.78 16.23 -0.98
CA PRO A 266 14.12 17.62 -0.65
C PRO A 266 15.20 18.23 -1.54
N ASP A 267 16.19 17.42 -1.92
CA ASP A 267 17.31 17.80 -2.81
C ASP A 267 16.90 18.14 -4.27
N THR A 268 15.62 17.96 -4.63
CA THR A 268 15.08 18.26 -5.96
C THR A 268 14.08 19.45 -5.97
N ILE A 269 13.73 19.97 -4.80
CA ILE A 269 12.77 21.05 -4.63
C ILE A 269 13.47 22.39 -4.85
N THR A 270 12.88 23.25 -5.70
CA THR A 270 13.33 24.63 -5.89
C THR A 270 12.16 25.61 -5.87
N PRO A 271 12.39 26.90 -5.55
CA PRO A 271 11.33 27.91 -5.56
C PRO A 271 10.59 28.01 -6.90
N GLU A 272 11.32 27.86 -8.02
CA GLU A 272 10.76 27.94 -9.37
C GLU A 272 9.76 26.83 -9.61
N LYS A 273 10.12 25.58 -9.24
CA LYS A 273 9.24 24.41 -9.40
C LYS A 273 7.99 24.53 -8.51
N LEU A 274 8.14 25.00 -7.28
CA LEU A 274 7.01 25.23 -6.37
C LEU A 274 6.05 26.28 -6.93
N ARG A 275 6.57 27.40 -7.47
CA ARG A 275 5.74 28.44 -8.11
C ARG A 275 5.01 27.91 -9.33
N VAL A 276 5.68 27.13 -10.17
CA VAL A 276 5.04 26.45 -11.32
C VAL A 276 3.91 25.55 -10.87
N MET A 277 4.12 24.69 -9.87
CA MET A 277 3.05 23.85 -9.32
C MET A 277 1.85 24.67 -8.83
N LYS A 278 2.09 25.74 -8.07
CA LYS A 278 1.03 26.66 -7.60
C LYS A 278 0.31 27.34 -8.76
N GLN A 279 1.04 27.81 -9.77
CA GLN A 279 0.47 28.46 -10.95
C GLN A 279 -0.53 27.59 -11.68
N TYR A 280 -0.30 26.28 -11.75
CA TYR A 280 -1.20 25.32 -12.40
C TYR A 280 -2.19 24.65 -11.43
N GLY A 281 -2.31 25.15 -10.21
CA GLY A 281 -3.35 24.74 -9.26
C GLY A 281 -3.10 23.42 -8.58
N VAL A 282 -1.83 23.03 -8.40
CA VAL A 282 -1.46 21.94 -7.49
C VAL A 282 -1.76 22.42 -6.07
N ASP A 283 -2.60 21.67 -5.37
CA ASP A 283 -3.06 22.03 -4.02
C ASP A 283 -2.33 21.22 -2.93
N ARG A 284 -1.88 20.00 -3.22
CA ARG A 284 -1.19 19.10 -2.30
C ARG A 284 0.18 18.69 -2.84
N ILE A 285 1.19 18.71 -1.98
CA ILE A 285 2.51 18.15 -2.28
C ILE A 285 2.93 17.17 -1.19
N SER A 286 3.83 16.24 -1.53
CA SER A 286 4.42 15.33 -0.57
C SER A 286 5.92 15.57 -0.46
N ILE A 287 6.41 15.95 0.72
CA ILE A 287 7.85 16.09 1.03
C ILE A 287 8.23 14.94 1.95
N ASN A 288 9.05 13.99 1.48
CA ASN A 288 9.20 12.68 2.11
C ASN A 288 10.57 12.54 2.81
N PRO A 289 10.68 12.84 4.12
CA PRO A 289 11.91 12.62 4.88
C PRO A 289 12.30 11.15 4.95
N GLN A 290 11.35 10.26 5.18
CA GLN A 290 11.46 8.86 5.57
C GLN A 290 11.95 8.70 7.03
N THR A 291 12.94 9.46 7.42
CA THR A 291 13.49 9.66 8.76
C THR A 291 14.22 11.01 8.81
N LEU A 292 14.40 11.57 9.98
CA LEU A 292 15.28 12.74 10.20
C LEU A 292 16.63 12.34 10.82
N ASN A 293 17.00 11.07 10.73
CA ASN A 293 18.32 10.57 11.15
C ASN A 293 19.26 10.50 9.94
N ASP A 294 20.25 11.41 9.88
CA ASP A 294 21.17 11.52 8.76
C ASP A 294 21.97 10.23 8.49
N ARG A 295 22.36 9.49 9.54
CA ARG A 295 23.04 8.20 9.40
C ARG A 295 22.14 7.16 8.72
N VAL A 296 20.86 7.13 9.08
CA VAL A 296 19.90 6.22 8.44
C VAL A 296 19.62 6.64 6.99
N LEU A 297 19.52 7.95 6.72
CA LEU A 297 19.39 8.47 5.35
C LEU A 297 20.54 8.01 4.46
N GLU A 298 21.78 8.08 4.95
CA GLU A 298 22.95 7.60 4.23
C GLU A 298 22.88 6.09 3.95
N LEU A 299 22.56 5.28 4.97
CA LEU A 299 22.40 3.82 4.85
C LEU A 299 21.38 3.40 3.80
N ILE A 300 20.27 4.14 3.68
CA ILE A 300 19.22 3.86 2.70
C ILE A 300 19.48 4.50 1.32
N GLY A 301 20.65 5.17 1.13
CA GLY A 301 21.07 5.75 -0.13
C GLY A 301 20.39 7.07 -0.50
N ARG A 302 19.93 7.83 0.49
CA ARG A 302 19.44 9.19 0.32
C ARG A 302 20.59 10.18 0.55
N LYS A 303 20.75 11.16 -0.35
CA LYS A 303 21.87 12.13 -0.29
C LYS A 303 21.51 13.45 0.41
N HIS A 304 20.24 13.65 0.77
CA HIS A 304 19.82 14.84 1.51
C HIS A 304 19.92 14.62 3.03
N SER A 305 20.03 15.71 3.78
CA SER A 305 20.03 15.71 5.24
C SER A 305 18.65 16.00 5.82
N ALA A 306 18.49 15.75 7.12
CA ALA A 306 17.33 16.17 7.90
C ALA A 306 17.09 17.69 7.80
N ALA A 307 18.16 18.49 7.91
CA ALA A 307 18.08 19.95 7.77
C ALA A 307 17.51 20.37 6.42
N GLN A 308 17.95 19.78 5.32
CA GLN A 308 17.41 20.05 3.97
C GLN A 308 15.92 19.70 3.85
N THR A 309 15.46 18.69 4.57
CA THR A 309 14.02 18.35 4.62
C THR A 309 13.21 19.47 5.29
N VAL A 310 13.70 19.98 6.42
CA VAL A 310 13.08 21.08 7.15
C VAL A 310 13.09 22.37 6.31
N GLU A 311 14.19 22.68 5.66
CA GLU A 311 14.31 23.83 4.74
C GLU A 311 13.32 23.71 3.57
N ALA A 312 13.21 22.54 2.94
CA ALA A 312 12.26 22.29 1.85
C ALA A 312 10.80 22.46 2.30
N PHE A 313 10.46 22.02 3.51
CA PHE A 313 9.14 22.22 4.11
C PHE A 313 8.83 23.73 4.28
N HIS A 314 9.74 24.48 4.89
CA HIS A 314 9.57 25.94 5.08
C HIS A 314 9.53 26.68 3.74
N LEU A 315 10.32 26.25 2.75
CA LEU A 315 10.28 26.81 1.41
C LEU A 315 8.90 26.59 0.77
N ALA A 316 8.33 25.39 0.88
CA ALA A 316 7.00 25.08 0.37
C ALA A 316 5.91 25.93 1.06
N ARG A 317 6.00 26.10 2.38
CA ARG A 317 5.11 27.00 3.11
C ARG A 317 5.22 28.46 2.61
N LYS A 318 6.45 28.94 2.40
CA LYS A 318 6.71 30.30 1.87
C LYS A 318 6.10 30.48 0.47
N GLU A 319 6.15 29.49 -0.38
CA GLU A 319 5.55 29.50 -1.73
C GLU A 319 4.02 29.22 -1.70
N GLY A 320 3.40 29.15 -0.51
CA GLY A 320 1.95 29.14 -0.32
C GLY A 320 1.29 27.74 -0.37
N PHE A 321 2.04 26.65 -0.13
CA PHE A 321 1.43 25.34 0.04
C PHE A 321 0.84 25.19 1.44
N GLY A 322 -0.48 25.04 1.51
CA GLY A 322 -1.25 24.78 2.72
C GLY A 322 -1.60 23.32 2.94
N HIS A 323 -1.23 22.43 2.02
CA HIS A 323 -1.43 20.99 2.16
C HIS A 323 -0.14 20.25 1.83
N ILE A 324 0.65 19.94 2.85
CA ILE A 324 1.90 19.19 2.75
C ILE A 324 1.74 17.87 3.47
N ASN A 325 2.05 16.77 2.75
CA ASN A 325 2.18 15.45 3.33
C ASN A 325 3.65 15.14 3.59
N MET A 326 3.95 14.41 4.67
CA MET A 326 5.31 13.93 4.96
C MET A 326 5.29 12.42 5.21
N ASP A 327 6.06 11.65 4.39
CA ASP A 327 6.15 10.20 4.53
C ASP A 327 7.31 9.81 5.45
N LEU A 328 7.03 8.90 6.37
CA LEU A 328 8.00 8.23 7.24
C LEU A 328 8.00 6.72 6.96
N ILE A 329 9.10 6.05 7.28
CA ILE A 329 9.19 4.59 7.19
C ILE A 329 9.64 4.03 8.54
N ALA A 330 8.80 3.24 9.17
CA ALA A 330 9.14 2.45 10.35
C ALA A 330 9.92 1.19 9.96
N GLY A 331 10.93 0.83 10.73
CA GLY A 331 11.75 -0.36 10.54
C GLY A 331 12.86 -0.21 9.47
N LEU A 332 13.33 1.00 9.20
CA LEU A 332 14.49 1.22 8.32
C LEU A 332 15.75 0.59 8.92
N PRO A 333 16.67 0.03 8.08
CA PRO A 333 17.94 -0.50 8.56
C PRO A 333 18.76 0.56 9.32
N GLY A 334 19.19 0.22 10.54
CA GLY A 334 19.98 1.10 11.40
C GLY A 334 19.20 2.19 12.10
N ASP A 335 17.87 2.22 11.94
CA ASP A 335 16.99 3.07 12.73
C ASP A 335 16.64 2.39 14.07
N SER A 336 16.18 3.15 15.05
CA SER A 336 15.74 2.67 16.36
C SER A 336 14.43 3.31 16.77
N LEU A 337 13.76 2.73 17.78
CA LEU A 337 12.54 3.30 18.34
C LEU A 337 12.76 4.76 18.78
N GLU A 338 13.84 5.04 19.50
CA GLU A 338 14.17 6.40 19.95
C GLU A 338 14.37 7.37 18.78
N SER A 339 15.10 6.95 17.75
CA SER A 339 15.33 7.75 16.55
C SER A 339 14.03 8.03 15.79
N PHE A 340 13.14 7.03 15.67
CA PHE A 340 11.82 7.18 15.08
C PHE A 340 10.93 8.13 15.90
N GLN A 341 10.94 8.01 17.23
CA GLN A 341 10.21 8.90 18.13
C GLN A 341 10.65 10.35 17.96
N ASN A 342 11.96 10.61 17.95
CA ASN A 342 12.52 11.93 17.70
C ASN A 342 12.11 12.48 16.33
N THR A 343 12.19 11.64 15.29
CA THR A 343 11.73 12.00 13.94
C THR A 343 10.26 12.40 13.94
N LEU A 344 9.37 11.59 14.52
CA LEU A 344 7.93 11.87 14.54
C LEU A 344 7.60 13.16 15.33
N GLN A 345 8.26 13.39 16.46
CA GLN A 345 8.09 14.61 17.24
C GLN A 345 8.49 15.87 16.45
N GLU A 346 9.64 15.83 15.75
CA GLU A 346 10.06 16.96 14.91
C GLU A 346 9.08 17.19 13.74
N ILE A 347 8.56 16.13 13.11
CA ILE A 347 7.53 16.26 12.09
C ILE A 347 6.24 16.86 12.66
N CYS A 348 5.81 16.45 13.85
CA CYS A 348 4.67 17.07 14.52
C CYS A 348 4.90 18.57 14.84
N ARG A 349 6.14 18.97 15.14
CA ARG A 349 6.49 20.43 15.33
C ARG A 349 6.45 21.22 14.04
N LEU A 350 6.79 20.63 12.90
CA LEU A 350 6.64 21.24 11.58
C LEU A 350 5.17 21.43 11.20
N ASP A 351 4.30 20.65 11.80
CA ASP A 351 2.85 20.73 11.69
C ASP A 351 2.32 20.61 10.23
N PRO A 352 2.70 19.55 9.47
CA PRO A 352 2.10 19.29 8.16
C PRO A 352 0.61 18.97 8.28
N GLU A 353 -0.13 19.00 7.18
CA GLU A 353 -1.55 18.64 7.17
C GLU A 353 -1.79 17.14 7.17
N SER A 354 -0.82 16.38 6.65
CA SER A 354 -0.89 14.91 6.66
C SER A 354 0.50 14.28 6.85
N ILE A 355 0.49 13.09 7.46
CA ILE A 355 1.67 12.26 7.69
C ILE A 355 1.33 10.85 7.24
N THR A 356 2.18 10.24 6.43
CA THR A 356 2.04 8.83 6.08
C THR A 356 3.14 8.04 6.75
N ILE A 357 2.78 7.01 7.50
CA ILE A 357 3.75 6.09 8.09
C ILE A 357 3.69 4.78 7.33
N HIS A 358 4.77 4.51 6.61
CA HIS A 358 4.99 3.24 5.94
C HIS A 358 5.75 2.29 6.85
N THR A 359 5.45 1.01 6.74
CA THR A 359 6.30 -0.06 7.28
C THR A 359 7.23 -0.57 6.19
N LEU A 360 8.50 -0.76 6.50
CA LEU A 360 9.46 -1.31 5.56
C LEU A 360 8.95 -2.63 4.97
N ALA A 361 8.97 -2.76 3.64
CA ALA A 361 8.59 -3.97 2.94
C ALA A 361 9.77 -4.55 2.14
N MET A 362 10.08 -5.83 2.34
CA MET A 362 11.19 -6.54 1.70
C MET A 362 10.79 -7.00 0.29
N LYS A 363 10.75 -6.06 -0.65
CA LYS A 363 10.37 -6.36 -2.04
C LYS A 363 11.52 -6.98 -2.82
N LYS A 364 11.23 -7.97 -3.68
CA LYS A 364 12.22 -8.72 -4.46
C LYS A 364 13.16 -7.85 -5.30
N SER A 365 12.70 -6.68 -5.76
CA SER A 365 13.48 -5.74 -6.60
C SER A 365 14.22 -4.68 -5.80
N SER A 366 14.07 -4.62 -4.48
CA SER A 366 14.81 -3.68 -3.63
C SER A 366 16.25 -4.14 -3.42
N LYS A 367 17.18 -3.18 -3.30
CA LYS A 367 18.60 -3.47 -3.04
C LYS A 367 18.80 -4.26 -1.75
N LEU A 368 18.05 -3.91 -0.69
CA LEU A 368 18.08 -4.63 0.59
C LEU A 368 17.83 -6.14 0.43
N THR A 369 16.81 -6.52 -0.35
CA THR A 369 16.50 -7.92 -0.61
C THR A 369 17.54 -8.59 -1.51
N LEU A 370 18.03 -7.89 -2.53
CA LEU A 370 19.07 -8.41 -3.43
C LEU A 370 20.39 -8.64 -2.71
N GLU A 371 20.71 -7.84 -1.69
CA GLU A 371 21.91 -7.99 -0.83
C GLU A 371 21.70 -9.01 0.31
N GLY A 372 20.55 -9.68 0.35
CA GLY A 372 20.27 -10.76 1.30
C GLY A 372 19.93 -10.29 2.72
N LYS A 373 19.48 -9.04 2.93
CA LYS A 373 18.99 -8.58 4.23
C LYS A 373 17.88 -9.50 4.72
N LYS A 374 18.02 -10.01 5.93
CA LYS A 374 17.03 -10.81 6.64
C LYS A 374 16.30 -9.97 7.66
N LEU A 375 15.08 -10.36 8.00
CA LEU A 375 14.28 -9.77 9.06
C LEU A 375 14.44 -10.62 10.31
N TYR A 376 14.72 -9.99 11.44
CA TYR A 376 14.86 -10.65 12.74
C TYR A 376 13.67 -10.31 13.63
N LYS A 377 13.40 -11.17 14.64
CA LYS A 377 12.27 -11.04 15.57
C LYS A 377 12.30 -9.68 16.29
N ASP A 378 13.48 -9.28 16.78
CA ASP A 378 13.64 -8.01 17.51
C ASP A 378 13.35 -6.80 16.63
N GLU A 379 13.79 -6.80 15.36
CA GLU A 379 13.48 -5.74 14.39
C GLU A 379 11.96 -5.65 14.11
N CYS A 380 11.27 -6.78 14.05
CA CYS A 380 9.82 -6.82 13.91
C CYS A 380 9.10 -6.25 15.13
N ALA A 381 9.55 -6.60 16.33
CA ALA A 381 9.00 -6.10 17.59
C ALA A 381 9.23 -4.59 17.76
N GLU A 382 10.44 -4.11 17.48
CA GLU A 382 10.77 -2.69 17.53
C GLU A 382 9.96 -1.87 16.51
N THR A 383 9.78 -2.41 15.29
CA THR A 383 8.93 -1.76 14.27
C THR A 383 7.46 -1.68 14.72
N ALA A 384 6.95 -2.71 15.40
CA ALA A 384 5.60 -2.65 15.97
C ALA A 384 5.48 -1.55 17.04
N GLN A 385 6.48 -1.41 17.92
CA GLN A 385 6.52 -0.32 18.90
C GLN A 385 6.57 1.07 18.26
N MET A 386 7.26 1.24 17.13
CA MET A 386 7.25 2.50 16.36
C MET A 386 5.84 2.87 15.90
N LEU A 387 5.08 1.89 15.37
CA LEU A 387 3.70 2.13 14.92
C LEU A 387 2.73 2.36 16.08
N ASP A 388 2.90 1.64 17.19
CA ASP A 388 2.05 1.83 18.38
C ASP A 388 2.29 3.22 18.98
N TYR A 389 3.56 3.67 19.09
CA TYR A 389 3.91 5.03 19.49
C TYR A 389 3.26 6.10 18.58
N ALA A 390 3.29 5.89 17.25
CA ALA A 390 2.63 6.80 16.32
C ALA A 390 1.12 6.84 16.54
N GLY A 391 0.49 5.70 16.81
CA GLY A 391 -0.93 5.60 17.13
C GLY A 391 -1.34 6.32 18.41
N GLU A 392 -0.43 6.43 19.37
CA GLU A 392 -0.64 7.17 20.63
C GLU A 392 -0.44 8.68 20.47
N ILE A 393 0.62 9.08 19.75
CA ILE A 393 1.02 10.49 19.67
C ILE A 393 0.22 11.30 18.64
N LEU A 394 -0.03 10.74 17.46
CA LEU A 394 -0.67 11.49 16.37
C LEU A 394 -2.06 12.02 16.70
N PRO A 395 -2.96 11.28 17.40
CA PRO A 395 -4.26 11.82 17.80
C PRO A 395 -4.14 13.04 18.73
N SER A 396 -3.15 13.09 19.62
CA SER A 396 -2.90 14.24 20.51
C SER A 396 -2.48 15.51 19.75
N HIS A 397 -1.96 15.34 18.52
CA HIS A 397 -1.62 16.42 17.57
C HIS A 397 -2.70 16.61 16.49
N GLN A 398 -3.92 16.10 16.72
CA GLN A 398 -5.07 16.24 15.83
C GLN A 398 -4.92 15.53 14.46
N TYR A 399 -4.08 14.51 14.36
CA TYR A 399 -4.02 13.63 13.19
C TYR A 399 -4.85 12.38 13.43
N PHE A 400 -5.69 12.05 12.45
CA PHE A 400 -6.56 10.87 12.51
C PHE A 400 -6.29 9.94 11.32
N PRO A 401 -6.40 8.60 11.49
CA PRO A 401 -6.16 7.66 10.40
C PRO A 401 -7.29 7.79 9.37
N TYR A 402 -6.93 7.86 8.07
CA TYR A 402 -7.91 8.03 7.01
C TYR A 402 -7.78 7.02 5.86
N TYR A 403 -6.66 6.31 5.75
CA TYR A 403 -6.51 5.12 4.93
C TYR A 403 -5.47 4.18 5.53
N LEU A 404 -5.66 2.89 5.28
CA LEU A 404 -4.77 1.84 5.76
C LEU A 404 -4.71 0.72 4.74
N TYR A 405 -3.49 0.24 4.49
CA TYR A 405 -3.28 -0.95 3.68
C TYR A 405 -2.07 -1.75 4.17
N ARG A 406 -2.05 -3.02 3.79
CA ARG A 406 -0.95 -3.93 4.07
C ARG A 406 -0.37 -4.44 2.75
N GLN A 407 0.85 -4.94 2.79
CA GLN A 407 1.51 -5.56 1.65
C GLN A 407 2.18 -6.86 2.09
N SER A 408 2.38 -7.76 1.14
CA SER A 408 3.20 -8.94 1.41
C SER A 408 4.63 -8.56 1.73
N LYS A 409 5.26 -9.27 2.68
CA LYS A 409 6.64 -9.10 3.12
C LYS A 409 6.94 -7.75 3.81
N MET A 410 5.97 -7.17 4.46
CA MET A 410 6.20 -6.07 5.40
C MET A 410 6.84 -6.62 6.69
N VAL A 411 7.71 -5.82 7.29
CA VAL A 411 8.29 -6.13 8.61
C VAL A 411 7.16 -6.39 9.59
N GLY A 412 7.23 -7.51 10.35
CA GLY A 412 6.21 -7.88 11.32
C GLY A 412 4.79 -8.07 10.77
N ASN A 413 4.60 -8.13 9.43
CA ASN A 413 3.29 -8.16 8.78
C ASN A 413 2.38 -6.98 9.21
N LEU A 414 3.00 -5.84 9.47
CA LEU A 414 2.37 -4.62 9.94
C LEU A 414 1.70 -3.84 8.78
N GLU A 415 1.18 -2.67 9.07
CA GLU A 415 0.41 -1.85 8.14
C GLU A 415 1.14 -0.57 7.71
N ASN A 416 0.63 0.06 6.65
CA ASN A 416 0.87 1.45 6.30
C ASN A 416 -0.37 2.26 6.62
N VAL A 417 -0.21 3.43 7.22
CA VAL A 417 -1.32 4.29 7.64
C VAL A 417 -1.08 5.72 7.19
N GLY A 418 -2.08 6.31 6.55
CA GLY A 418 -2.15 7.74 6.33
C GLY A 418 -2.92 8.41 7.45
N TRP A 419 -2.30 9.42 8.04
CA TRP A 419 -2.83 10.26 9.10
C TRP A 419 -3.02 11.68 8.57
N ALA A 420 -4.15 12.30 8.85
CA ALA A 420 -4.42 13.66 8.41
C ALA A 420 -5.17 14.45 9.48
N LYS A 421 -5.01 15.76 9.44
CA LYS A 421 -5.91 16.68 10.11
C LYS A 421 -7.27 16.64 9.40
N PRO A 422 -8.38 16.89 10.10
CA PRO A 422 -9.71 16.89 9.49
C PRO A 422 -9.80 17.83 8.28
N GLY A 423 -10.26 17.32 7.14
CA GLY A 423 -10.38 18.06 5.89
C GLY A 423 -9.14 18.04 4.99
N PHE A 424 -8.06 17.33 5.41
CA PHE A 424 -6.83 17.20 4.66
C PHE A 424 -6.53 15.74 4.27
N GLU A 425 -7.54 14.88 4.31
CA GLU A 425 -7.44 13.50 3.83
C GLU A 425 -7.21 13.48 2.31
N SER A 426 -6.30 12.63 1.83
CA SER A 426 -6.07 12.47 0.39
C SER A 426 -7.14 11.58 -0.24
N PHE A 427 -7.90 12.14 -1.16
CA PHE A 427 -8.90 11.42 -1.95
C PHE A 427 -8.25 10.33 -2.80
N TYR A 428 -7.17 10.66 -3.50
CA TYR A 428 -6.47 9.70 -4.34
C TYR A 428 -6.02 8.46 -3.57
N ASN A 429 -5.42 8.65 -2.38
CA ASN A 429 -4.93 7.53 -1.57
C ASN A 429 -6.08 6.59 -1.15
N VAL A 430 -7.21 7.14 -0.73
CA VAL A 430 -8.40 6.34 -0.38
C VAL A 430 -8.93 5.60 -1.62
N TYR A 431 -9.14 6.32 -2.73
CA TYR A 431 -9.72 5.73 -3.93
C TYR A 431 -8.87 4.62 -4.54
N VAL A 432 -7.54 4.77 -4.57
CA VAL A 432 -6.64 3.76 -5.13
C VAL A 432 -6.51 2.53 -4.23
N MET A 433 -6.55 2.70 -2.90
CA MET A 433 -6.44 1.60 -1.93
C MET A 433 -7.75 0.83 -1.81
N ASP A 434 -8.89 1.51 -1.83
CA ASP A 434 -10.20 0.87 -1.82
C ASP A 434 -10.60 0.27 -3.18
N GLU A 435 -9.96 0.71 -4.29
CA GLU A 435 -10.40 0.40 -5.66
C GLU A 435 -11.84 0.86 -5.92
N THR A 436 -12.12 2.10 -5.53
CA THR A 436 -13.47 2.69 -5.54
C THR A 436 -13.98 2.89 -6.96
N HIS A 437 -13.14 3.49 -7.82
CA HIS A 437 -13.46 3.83 -9.20
C HIS A 437 -12.24 3.60 -10.12
N THR A 438 -12.40 3.87 -11.39
CA THR A 438 -11.34 3.76 -12.40
C THR A 438 -10.18 4.71 -12.09
N ILE A 439 -8.95 4.20 -12.21
CA ILE A 439 -7.73 5.01 -12.21
C ILE A 439 -7.17 4.98 -13.64
N LEU A 440 -7.27 6.07 -14.37
CA LEU A 440 -6.57 6.22 -15.65
C LEU A 440 -5.12 6.59 -15.36
N ALA A 441 -4.16 5.87 -15.94
CA ALA A 441 -2.76 6.02 -15.61
C ALA A 441 -1.92 6.24 -16.86
N CYS A 442 -0.98 7.21 -16.81
CA CYS A 442 -0.08 7.59 -17.89
C CYS A 442 1.38 7.51 -17.46
N GLY A 443 2.28 7.26 -18.39
CA GLY A 443 3.72 7.17 -18.19
C GLY A 443 4.23 5.74 -18.00
N ALA A 444 5.55 5.57 -18.04
CA ALA A 444 6.20 4.27 -17.90
C ALA A 444 5.93 3.65 -16.51
N GLY A 445 5.63 2.36 -16.49
CA GLY A 445 5.32 1.62 -15.28
C GLY A 445 3.95 1.91 -14.67
N ALA A 446 3.18 2.81 -15.26
CA ALA A 446 1.82 3.11 -14.83
C ALA A 446 0.85 1.96 -15.14
N VAL A 447 -0.16 1.79 -14.29
CA VAL A 447 -1.19 0.75 -14.45
C VAL A 447 -2.55 1.39 -14.34
N THR A 448 -3.27 1.43 -15.47
CA THR A 448 -4.68 1.79 -15.48
C THR A 448 -5.48 0.68 -14.80
N LYS A 449 -6.31 1.06 -13.82
CA LYS A 449 -7.26 0.16 -13.15
C LYS A 449 -8.66 0.53 -13.61
N LEU A 450 -9.29 -0.35 -14.34
CA LEU A 450 -10.65 -0.16 -14.84
C LEU A 450 -11.64 -0.81 -13.88
N LYS A 451 -12.52 -0.02 -13.31
CA LYS A 451 -13.54 -0.48 -12.36
C LYS A 451 -14.90 -0.49 -13.05
N GLN A 452 -15.64 -1.60 -12.91
CA GLN A 452 -17.01 -1.70 -13.40
C GLN A 452 -17.90 -0.64 -12.74
N PRO A 453 -18.63 0.16 -13.53
CA PRO A 453 -19.57 1.13 -12.98
C PRO A 453 -20.63 0.46 -12.09
N GLY A 454 -20.65 0.80 -10.81
CA GLY A 454 -21.59 0.22 -9.85
C GLY A 454 -21.37 -1.25 -9.48
N GLY A 455 -20.27 -1.87 -9.93
CA GLY A 455 -19.93 -3.28 -9.68
C GLY A 455 -18.59 -3.49 -9.01
N GLU A 456 -18.20 -4.77 -8.83
CA GLU A 456 -16.94 -5.14 -8.16
C GLU A 456 -15.84 -5.61 -9.13
N TYR A 457 -16.15 -5.81 -10.41
CA TYR A 457 -15.17 -6.29 -11.40
C TYR A 457 -14.10 -5.24 -11.67
N LEU A 458 -12.86 -5.68 -11.75
CA LEU A 458 -11.70 -4.83 -11.96
C LEU A 458 -10.72 -5.45 -12.96
N GLU A 459 -10.34 -4.66 -13.96
CA GLU A 459 -9.34 -5.01 -14.97
C GLU A 459 -8.15 -4.07 -14.92
N ARG A 460 -6.98 -4.53 -15.39
CA ARG A 460 -5.74 -3.75 -15.38
C ARG A 460 -5.14 -3.69 -16.78
N VAL A 461 -4.82 -2.47 -17.23
CA VAL A 461 -4.09 -2.21 -18.45
C VAL A 461 -2.71 -1.65 -18.09
N PHE A 462 -1.66 -2.34 -18.52
CA PHE A 462 -0.29 -2.02 -18.15
C PHE A 462 0.40 -1.20 -19.25
N ASN A 463 1.01 -0.10 -18.86
CA ASN A 463 2.00 0.57 -19.70
C ASN A 463 3.34 -0.21 -19.68
N PHE A 464 4.24 0.08 -20.63
CA PHE A 464 5.58 -0.48 -20.59
C PHE A 464 6.29 -0.06 -19.30
N LYS A 465 6.98 -1.02 -18.72
CA LYS A 465 7.55 -0.88 -17.37
C LYS A 465 8.72 0.08 -17.33
N TYR A 466 9.56 0.07 -18.37
CA TYR A 466 10.77 0.86 -18.41
C TYR A 466 10.65 2.06 -19.36
N PRO A 467 11.23 3.24 -19.01
CA PRO A 467 11.13 4.44 -19.84
C PRO A 467 11.61 4.25 -21.28
N TYR A 468 12.68 3.48 -21.51
CA TYR A 468 13.19 3.20 -22.86
C TYR A 468 12.22 2.36 -23.70
N GLU A 469 11.52 1.39 -23.10
CA GLU A 469 10.49 0.60 -23.77
C GLU A 469 9.25 1.47 -24.06
N TYR A 470 8.87 2.31 -23.12
CA TYR A 470 7.78 3.26 -23.25
C TYR A 470 8.00 4.19 -24.46
N LEU A 471 9.20 4.74 -24.63
CA LEU A 471 9.55 5.61 -25.75
C LEU A 471 9.63 4.83 -27.07
N SER A 472 10.37 3.72 -27.11
CA SER A 472 10.61 2.97 -28.36
C SER A 472 9.37 2.25 -28.90
N ARG A 473 8.36 2.00 -28.07
CA ARG A 473 7.11 1.30 -28.41
C ARG A 473 5.88 2.17 -28.10
N PHE A 474 6.00 3.47 -28.30
CA PHE A 474 4.97 4.42 -27.87
C PHE A 474 3.63 4.21 -28.60
N GLU A 475 3.64 3.96 -29.91
CA GLU A 475 2.43 3.68 -30.69
C GLU A 475 1.69 2.45 -30.15
N GLU A 476 2.41 1.39 -29.84
CA GLU A 476 1.79 0.19 -29.22
C GLU A 476 1.18 0.51 -27.84
N MET A 477 1.83 1.36 -27.07
CA MET A 477 1.30 1.79 -25.79
C MET A 477 0.02 2.60 -25.95
N LEU A 478 -0.06 3.50 -26.96
CA LEU A 478 -1.29 4.25 -27.29
C LEU A 478 -2.43 3.30 -27.74
N GLU A 479 -2.12 2.26 -28.51
CA GLU A 479 -3.10 1.24 -28.89
C GLU A 479 -3.71 0.53 -27.67
N ARG A 480 -2.92 0.27 -26.62
CA ARG A 480 -3.43 -0.33 -25.37
C ARG A 480 -4.50 0.54 -24.70
N LYS A 481 -4.49 1.87 -24.89
CA LYS A 481 -5.51 2.76 -24.32
C LYS A 481 -6.92 2.49 -24.90
N LYS A 482 -7.03 1.85 -26.07
CA LYS A 482 -8.31 1.42 -26.62
C LYS A 482 -9.04 0.41 -25.72
N GLN A 483 -8.29 -0.34 -24.90
CA GLN A 483 -8.88 -1.28 -23.93
C GLN A 483 -9.76 -0.56 -22.91
N VAL A 484 -9.48 0.70 -22.60
CA VAL A 484 -10.32 1.51 -21.69
C VAL A 484 -11.73 1.61 -22.25
N ARG A 485 -11.87 1.99 -23.54
CA ARG A 485 -13.18 2.08 -24.21
C ARG A 485 -13.85 0.71 -24.29
N GLN A 486 -13.13 -0.32 -24.74
CA GLN A 486 -13.64 -1.68 -24.84
C GLN A 486 -14.22 -2.19 -23.52
N PHE A 487 -13.54 -1.88 -22.39
CA PHE A 487 -14.03 -2.21 -21.06
C PHE A 487 -15.38 -1.56 -20.76
N TYR A 488 -15.52 -0.25 -20.96
CA TYR A 488 -16.78 0.45 -20.69
C TYR A 488 -17.92 0.03 -21.62
N ASP A 489 -17.63 -0.23 -22.89
CA ASP A 489 -18.61 -0.70 -23.88
C ASP A 489 -19.26 -2.04 -23.48
N GLN A 490 -18.53 -2.93 -22.78
CA GLN A 490 -19.07 -4.20 -22.26
C GLN A 490 -20.19 -3.99 -21.23
N PHE A 491 -20.13 -2.92 -20.44
CA PHE A 491 -21.11 -2.64 -19.39
C PHE A 491 -22.22 -1.71 -19.84
N CYS A 492 -21.99 -0.85 -20.85
CA CYS A 492 -23.04 -0.02 -21.45
C CYS A 492 -24.12 -0.87 -22.15
N GLN A 493 -23.74 -2.02 -22.72
CA GLN A 493 -24.69 -2.94 -23.38
C GLN A 493 -25.56 -3.74 -22.38
N GLN A 494 -25.20 -3.79 -21.10
CA GLN A 494 -25.97 -4.47 -20.05
C GLN A 494 -27.00 -3.56 -19.36
N LEU A 495 -26.95 -2.25 -19.61
CA LEU A 495 -27.85 -1.24 -19.03
C LEU A 495 -28.92 -0.75 -19.99
N SER A 496 -28.90 -1.18 -21.25
CA SER A 496 -29.91 -0.99 -22.26
C SER A 496 -30.82 -2.23 -22.40
#